data_678d336cf0379e9f32daab585efea1d4
#
_entry.id   678d336cf0379e9f32daab585efea1d4
#
_cell.length_a   1.000
_cell.length_b   1.000
_cell.length_c   1.000
_cell.angle_alpha   90.00
_cell.angle_beta   90.00
_cell.angle_gamma   90.00
#
_symmetry.space_group_name_H-M   'P 1'
#
loop_
_entity.id
_entity.type
_entity.pdbx_description
1 polymer ?
#
loop_
_entity_poly.entity_id
_entity_poly.type
_entity_poly.pdbx_seq_one_letter_code
_entity_poly.pdbx_strand_id
1 'polypeptide(L)'
;MKKQLDYLQSVLFMVILSLSILLVLTSCGETASGSSSFFDGYVIVRGSQKFDATILKNAISEKCGTELEVLNSWLGKGETEQAKEILIGDTGREESTDVLRGMRTGDYAVKQSGDKIVIAGGSAKATAEAIKYFAESCIGDDGSLNIPQDGYSVVGEYLFDNLTIGGVSASEFKFYNEGSLSDGSKMFSWFADAAIGEEMEIAKEIKEGEHYIIYDDTSFMAYEFEIKVEDGNLIILGSFNTVRAAMEYFMETYIPSIAEKNKTYDITEADNVKVITEEKEIYSKDQLYKALEEIYNDNERFIIGQEGDQDKTANETIQNFYEASGKKPALIGQDLGCYGLVLREVDRSFWSHVICEYVDYAAEGGVITFSSHWRNPTGNFEYTWADCRGKLGHEEKWVELLTEGTELNAEFTEQLDTDALFLSALRDNGVPIIWRPLHEQNGSFFWWCIEQEEGYVLDSSYFVNLWRYVHDYYTEIWGLDNLIWEFAPNKTNGRNYEDVLYCYPGDEYCDMVSLDWYLGGDYNLNDDGKSYEKLMTKGKITNLSEFGLSDALQSEEPEYQERIFNSMNLLEDVILRMVDEDGYKMAYLLTWTVGSRDTIGCMMRADKLMNSGYIIDLAQMKEILDSYK
;
A
#
# COMPACT_ATOMS: atom_id res chain seq x y z
N MET A 1 -0.19 -49.67 -32.71
CA MET A 1 1.01 -50.18 -32.01
C MET A 1 1.78 -49.08 -31.27
N LYS A 2 2.17 -47.96 -31.87
CA LYS A 2 2.93 -46.91 -31.18
C LYS A 2 2.20 -46.30 -29.98
N LYS A 3 0.93 -45.94 -30.09
CA LYS A 3 0.11 -45.41 -28.98
C LYS A 3 -0.13 -46.40 -27.82
N GLN A 4 -0.10 -47.71 -28.09
CA GLN A 4 -0.20 -48.70 -27.01
C GLN A 4 1.13 -48.89 -26.27
N LEU A 5 2.24 -48.68 -26.99
CA LEU A 5 3.58 -48.76 -26.38
C LEU A 5 3.84 -47.55 -25.47
N ASP A 6 3.43 -46.34 -25.89
CA ASP A 6 3.54 -45.11 -25.10
C ASP A 6 2.67 -45.17 -23.84
N TYR A 7 1.47 -45.75 -23.93
CA TYR A 7 0.59 -45.94 -22.76
C TYR A 7 1.17 -46.96 -21.77
N LEU A 8 1.74 -48.06 -22.27
CA LEU A 8 2.40 -49.08 -21.43
C LEU A 8 3.68 -48.52 -20.75
N GLN A 9 4.43 -47.67 -21.44
CA GLN A 9 5.57 -47.01 -20.84
C GLN A 9 5.17 -46.01 -19.76
N SER A 10 4.09 -45.25 -19.96
CA SER A 10 3.56 -44.29 -18.94
C SER A 10 3.01 -45.02 -17.72
N VAL A 11 2.32 -46.14 -17.92
CA VAL A 11 1.83 -46.97 -16.81
C VAL A 11 2.96 -47.65 -16.06
N LEU A 12 4.00 -48.12 -16.76
CA LEU A 12 5.19 -48.70 -16.15
C LEU A 12 5.99 -47.66 -15.35
N PHE A 13 6.07 -46.44 -15.87
CA PHE A 13 6.73 -45.32 -15.16
C PHE A 13 5.96 -44.93 -13.89
N MET A 14 4.63 -44.87 -13.94
CA MET A 14 3.80 -44.61 -12.74
C MET A 14 3.88 -45.74 -11.70
N VAL A 15 3.96 -47.01 -12.15
CA VAL A 15 4.10 -48.15 -11.24
C VAL A 15 5.48 -48.19 -10.62
N ILE A 16 6.54 -47.82 -11.36
CA ILE A 16 7.90 -47.70 -10.81
C ILE A 16 8.00 -46.51 -9.82
N LEU A 17 7.34 -45.38 -10.12
CA LEU A 17 7.27 -44.23 -9.23
C LEU A 17 6.50 -44.55 -7.94
N SER A 18 5.38 -45.26 -8.04
CA SER A 18 4.59 -45.69 -6.88
C SER A 18 5.30 -46.79 -6.05
N LEU A 19 6.07 -47.68 -6.68
CA LEU A 19 6.90 -48.66 -5.95
C LEU A 19 8.12 -47.99 -5.29
N SER A 20 8.73 -46.95 -5.87
CA SER A 20 9.81 -46.20 -5.25
C SER A 20 9.30 -45.38 -4.05
N ILE A 21 8.10 -44.79 -4.13
CA ILE A 21 7.44 -44.12 -3.02
C ILE A 21 7.06 -45.13 -1.91
N LEU A 22 6.62 -46.33 -2.27
CA LEU A 22 6.30 -47.36 -1.29
C LEU A 22 7.54 -47.98 -0.63
N LEU A 23 8.67 -48.03 -1.33
CA LEU A 23 9.96 -48.49 -0.76
C LEU A 23 10.62 -47.44 0.15
N VAL A 24 10.37 -46.16 -0.07
CA VAL A 24 10.77 -45.09 0.85
C VAL A 24 9.90 -45.10 2.11
N LEU A 25 8.62 -45.48 2.00
CA LEU A 25 7.70 -45.57 3.14
C LEU A 25 7.86 -46.86 3.97
N THR A 26 8.54 -47.89 3.46
CA THR A 26 8.77 -49.14 4.21
C THR A 26 10.17 -49.27 4.82
N SER A 27 11.07 -48.29 4.60
CA SER A 27 12.38 -48.25 5.25
C SER A 27 12.41 -47.34 6.51
N CYS A 28 11.32 -46.66 6.86
CA CYS A 28 11.17 -45.94 8.11
C CYS A 28 10.27 -46.69 9.07
N GLY A 29 10.74 -47.82 9.55
CA GLY A 29 10.07 -48.67 10.49
C GLY A 29 11.02 -49.17 11.60
N GLU A 30 11.72 -48.25 12.25
CA GLU A 30 12.14 -48.44 13.63
C GLU A 30 11.81 -47.14 14.37
N THR A 31 10.84 -47.22 15.25
CA THR A 31 10.51 -46.18 16.23
C THR A 31 11.72 -45.94 17.11
N ALA A 32 12.57 -44.99 16.74
CA ALA A 32 13.41 -44.31 17.69
C ALA A 32 12.46 -43.62 18.67
N SER A 33 12.57 -43.94 19.94
CA SER A 33 11.91 -43.27 21.08
C SER A 33 12.16 -41.78 20.90
N GLY A 34 11.07 -41.01 20.67
CA GLY A 34 11.16 -39.60 20.34
C GLY A 34 11.86 -38.78 21.43
N SER A 35 13.07 -38.36 21.18
CA SER A 35 13.57 -37.15 21.81
C SER A 35 12.88 -35.98 21.04
N SER A 36 12.01 -35.25 21.72
CA SER A 36 11.44 -34.02 21.16
C SER A 36 12.58 -33.09 20.84
N SER A 37 12.59 -32.56 19.62
CA SER A 37 13.55 -31.51 19.22
C SER A 37 13.36 -30.28 20.12
N PHE A 38 14.45 -29.56 20.43
CA PHE A 38 14.36 -28.28 21.12
C PHE A 38 13.43 -27.31 20.38
N PHE A 39 13.39 -27.38 19.06
CA PHE A 39 12.64 -26.48 18.19
C PHE A 39 11.14 -26.83 18.10
N ASP A 40 10.66 -27.86 18.74
CA ASP A 40 9.24 -28.21 18.74
C ASP A 40 8.38 -27.09 19.35
N GLY A 41 7.44 -26.58 18.54
CA GLY A 41 6.54 -25.50 18.90
C GLY A 41 7.14 -24.09 18.75
N TYR A 42 8.30 -23.96 18.12
CA TYR A 42 8.82 -22.64 17.71
C TYR A 42 8.21 -22.20 16.37
N VAL A 43 8.16 -20.89 16.17
CA VAL A 43 7.90 -20.23 14.89
C VAL A 43 9.05 -19.27 14.57
N ILE A 44 9.30 -19.02 13.31
CA ILE A 44 10.28 -18.02 12.86
C ILE A 44 9.53 -16.72 12.59
N VAL A 45 9.92 -15.62 13.22
CA VAL A 45 9.36 -14.28 13.01
C VAL A 45 10.40 -13.42 12.32
N ARG A 46 10.05 -12.88 11.15
CA ARG A 46 10.91 -11.96 10.40
C ARG A 46 10.54 -10.52 10.73
N GLY A 47 11.54 -9.67 10.91
CA GLY A 47 11.38 -8.23 10.97
C GLY A 47 10.88 -7.64 9.65
N SER A 48 10.68 -6.33 9.63
CA SER A 48 10.24 -5.55 8.46
C SER A 48 11.13 -5.72 7.23
N GLN A 49 12.42 -5.95 7.41
CA GLN A 49 13.31 -6.41 6.34
C GLN A 49 12.99 -7.88 6.04
N LYS A 50 12.68 -8.18 4.79
CA LYS A 50 12.35 -9.53 4.31
C LYS A 50 13.59 -10.43 4.28
N PHE A 51 14.21 -10.70 5.42
CA PHE A 51 15.33 -11.64 5.51
C PHE A 51 14.91 -13.02 5.02
N ASP A 52 15.82 -13.66 4.28
CA ASP A 52 15.60 -15.03 3.82
C ASP A 52 15.69 -16.01 5.00
N ALA A 53 14.54 -16.39 5.54
CA ALA A 53 14.43 -17.38 6.59
C ALA A 53 14.62 -18.82 6.08
N THR A 54 14.77 -19.02 4.77
CA THR A 54 14.85 -20.35 4.15
C THR A 54 16.08 -21.12 4.62
N ILE A 55 17.23 -20.44 4.75
CA ILE A 55 18.48 -21.05 5.25
C ILE A 55 18.23 -21.64 6.65
N LEU A 56 17.63 -20.86 7.53
CA LEU A 56 17.35 -21.28 8.90
C LEU A 56 16.31 -22.39 8.96
N LYS A 57 15.20 -22.23 8.23
CA LYS A 57 14.16 -23.26 8.15
C LYS A 57 14.69 -24.59 7.66
N ASN A 58 15.47 -24.58 6.58
CA ASN A 58 16.08 -25.78 6.02
C ASN A 58 17.08 -26.43 7.01
N ALA A 59 17.93 -25.63 7.65
CA ALA A 59 18.90 -26.17 8.61
C ALA A 59 18.21 -26.85 9.80
N ILE A 60 17.11 -26.31 10.31
CA ILE A 60 16.32 -26.92 11.40
C ILE A 60 15.62 -28.18 10.90
N SER A 61 15.01 -28.14 9.71
CA SER A 61 14.34 -29.32 9.13
C SER A 61 15.32 -30.46 8.87
N GLU A 62 16.48 -30.17 8.28
CA GLU A 62 17.50 -31.19 7.94
C GLU A 62 18.13 -31.82 9.18
N LYS A 63 18.48 -31.00 10.22
CA LYS A 63 19.18 -31.49 11.42
C LYS A 63 18.24 -32.06 12.46
N CYS A 64 17.03 -31.52 12.56
CA CYS A 64 16.11 -31.83 13.67
C CYS A 64 14.81 -32.52 13.23
N GLY A 65 14.53 -32.55 11.93
CA GLY A 65 13.27 -33.09 11.40
C GLY A 65 12.03 -32.25 11.74
N THR A 66 12.21 -31.02 12.25
CA THR A 66 11.13 -30.13 12.66
C THR A 66 10.88 -29.08 11.59
N GLU A 67 9.66 -29.01 11.09
CA GLU A 67 9.23 -27.97 10.14
C GLU A 67 8.68 -26.77 10.91
N LEU A 68 9.26 -25.58 10.69
CA LEU A 68 8.81 -24.34 11.32
C LEU A 68 8.02 -23.48 10.36
N GLU A 69 6.99 -22.83 10.91
CA GLU A 69 6.24 -21.77 10.23
C GLU A 69 7.05 -20.46 10.24
N VAL A 70 6.92 -19.67 9.17
CA VAL A 70 7.57 -18.36 9.06
C VAL A 70 6.48 -17.29 9.07
N LEU A 71 6.50 -16.43 10.07
CA LEU A 71 5.55 -15.35 10.29
C LEU A 71 6.22 -14.00 10.03
N ASN A 72 5.42 -13.00 9.70
CA ASN A 72 5.85 -11.62 9.73
C ASN A 72 5.79 -11.09 11.17
N SER A 73 6.55 -10.03 11.45
CA SER A 73 6.61 -9.44 12.79
C SER A 73 5.34 -8.71 13.22
N TRP A 74 4.50 -8.33 12.26
CA TRP A 74 3.27 -7.62 12.53
C TRP A 74 2.23 -8.52 13.22
N LEU A 75 1.56 -7.95 14.23
CA LEU A 75 0.48 -8.61 14.97
C LEU A 75 -0.85 -7.97 14.63
N GLY A 76 -1.80 -8.75 14.15
CA GLY A 76 -3.17 -8.31 13.92
C GLY A 76 -3.87 -7.88 15.21
N LYS A 77 -4.96 -7.13 15.08
CA LYS A 77 -5.75 -6.66 16.23
C LYS A 77 -6.26 -7.84 17.07
N GLY A 78 -5.74 -7.96 18.29
CA GLY A 78 -6.09 -9.03 19.23
C GLY A 78 -5.19 -10.26 19.15
N GLU A 79 -4.23 -10.31 18.24
CA GLU A 79 -3.18 -11.32 18.25
C GLU A 79 -2.13 -11.02 19.32
N THR A 80 -1.50 -12.06 19.79
CA THR A 80 -0.42 -12.00 20.78
C THR A 80 0.81 -12.73 20.27
N GLU A 81 1.96 -12.29 20.74
CA GLU A 81 3.22 -12.98 20.46
C GLU A 81 3.15 -14.46 20.84
N GLN A 82 3.82 -15.29 20.05
CA GLN A 82 3.96 -16.70 20.39
C GLN A 82 4.95 -16.86 21.56
N ALA A 83 4.74 -17.87 22.40
CA ALA A 83 5.65 -18.10 23.54
C ALA A 83 7.06 -18.48 23.08
N LYS A 84 7.18 -19.19 21.95
CA LYS A 84 8.45 -19.68 21.39
C LYS A 84 8.65 -19.09 20.00
N GLU A 85 9.46 -18.05 19.90
CA GLU A 85 9.77 -17.37 18.64
C GLU A 85 11.29 -17.38 18.36
N ILE A 86 11.66 -17.57 17.09
CA ILE A 86 13.00 -17.27 16.58
C ILE A 86 12.88 -15.95 15.83
N LEU A 87 13.39 -14.89 16.42
CA LEU A 87 13.27 -13.51 15.96
C LEU A 87 14.45 -13.17 15.04
N ILE A 88 14.18 -12.81 13.79
CA ILE A 88 15.21 -12.43 12.80
C ILE A 88 15.14 -10.92 12.56
N GLY A 89 16.23 -10.23 12.89
CA GLY A 89 16.37 -8.79 12.74
C GLY A 89 15.48 -8.01 13.70
N ASP A 90 15.06 -6.82 13.28
CA ASP A 90 14.13 -5.99 14.05
C ASP A 90 12.69 -6.45 13.84
N THR A 91 12.15 -7.11 14.85
CA THR A 91 10.79 -7.67 14.83
C THR A 91 9.81 -6.84 15.65
N GLY A 92 10.24 -5.72 16.24
CA GLY A 92 9.42 -4.95 17.18
C GLY A 92 9.15 -5.65 18.50
N ARG A 93 9.68 -6.88 18.72
CA ARG A 93 9.63 -7.56 20.03
C ARG A 93 10.65 -6.96 20.98
N GLU A 94 10.33 -6.89 22.28
CA GLU A 94 11.23 -6.34 23.30
C GLU A 94 12.62 -7.01 23.25
N GLU A 95 12.67 -8.35 23.12
CA GLU A 95 13.90 -9.12 23.05
C GLU A 95 14.76 -8.77 21.83
N SER A 96 14.13 -8.56 20.68
CA SER A 96 14.79 -8.13 19.44
C SER A 96 15.35 -6.71 19.59
N THR A 97 14.55 -5.79 20.10
CA THR A 97 14.95 -4.41 20.35
C THR A 97 16.11 -4.31 21.35
N ASP A 98 16.08 -5.10 22.41
CA ASP A 98 17.14 -5.11 23.43
C ASP A 98 18.48 -5.65 22.87
N VAL A 99 18.44 -6.66 22.01
CA VAL A 99 19.65 -7.21 21.38
C VAL A 99 20.23 -6.23 20.39
N LEU A 100 19.39 -5.55 19.64
CA LEU A 100 19.82 -4.58 18.63
C LEU A 100 20.31 -3.26 19.23
N ARG A 101 19.89 -2.91 20.45
CA ARG A 101 20.27 -1.66 21.11
C ARG A 101 21.79 -1.53 21.24
N GLY A 102 22.33 -0.47 20.64
CA GLY A 102 23.76 -0.19 20.64
C GLY A 102 24.59 -1.04 19.68
N MET A 103 23.96 -1.81 18.77
CA MET A 103 24.69 -2.49 17.70
C MET A 103 25.14 -1.51 16.62
N ARG A 104 26.38 -1.66 16.18
CA ARG A 104 26.93 -0.97 15.01
C ARG A 104 26.60 -1.75 13.74
N THR A 105 26.75 -1.13 12.59
CA THR A 105 26.43 -1.72 11.28
C THR A 105 27.04 -3.10 11.04
N GLY A 106 28.29 -3.31 11.52
CA GLY A 106 28.99 -4.60 11.38
C GLY A 106 28.71 -5.60 12.50
N ASP A 107 28.06 -5.17 13.58
CA ASP A 107 27.80 -6.01 14.75
C ASP A 107 26.67 -7.00 14.46
N TYR A 108 26.82 -8.21 15.00
CA TYR A 108 25.69 -9.15 15.02
C TYR A 108 25.72 -10.04 16.26
N ALA A 109 24.55 -10.56 16.62
CA ALA A 109 24.42 -11.43 17.77
C ALA A 109 23.38 -12.53 17.54
N VAL A 110 23.62 -13.63 18.27
CA VAL A 110 22.66 -14.72 18.47
C VAL A 110 22.51 -14.91 19.97
N LYS A 111 21.31 -14.65 20.49
CA LYS A 111 21.03 -14.75 21.94
C LYS A 111 19.75 -15.51 22.20
N GLN A 112 19.73 -16.23 23.30
CA GLN A 112 18.51 -16.77 23.87
C GLN A 112 18.00 -15.82 24.96
N SER A 113 16.73 -15.41 24.88
CA SER A 113 16.06 -14.60 25.87
C SER A 113 14.78 -15.31 26.31
N GLY A 114 14.84 -15.97 27.47
CA GLY A 114 13.76 -16.85 27.92
C GLY A 114 13.50 -18.00 26.92
N ASP A 115 12.26 -18.09 26.46
CA ASP A 115 11.84 -19.07 25.45
C ASP A 115 11.98 -18.56 24.01
N LYS A 116 12.53 -17.36 23.80
CA LYS A 116 12.77 -16.80 22.48
C LYS A 116 14.26 -16.84 22.11
N ILE A 117 14.54 -16.89 20.81
CA ILE A 117 15.88 -16.81 20.24
C ILE A 117 15.93 -15.59 19.35
N VAL A 118 16.92 -14.73 19.55
CA VAL A 118 17.14 -13.53 18.74
C VAL A 118 18.37 -13.74 17.86
N ILE A 119 18.20 -13.51 16.56
CA ILE A 119 19.23 -13.55 15.53
C ILE A 119 19.21 -12.20 14.84
N ALA A 120 20.13 -11.31 15.16
CA ALA A 120 20.07 -9.93 14.69
C ALA A 120 21.46 -9.34 14.45
N GLY A 121 21.51 -8.36 13.57
CA GLY A 121 22.69 -7.56 13.28
C GLY A 121 22.34 -6.11 13.02
N GLY A 122 23.31 -5.22 13.14
CA GLY A 122 23.15 -3.79 12.93
C GLY A 122 22.91 -3.39 11.47
N SER A 123 23.09 -4.31 10.52
CA SER A 123 22.72 -4.17 9.11
C SER A 123 22.10 -5.43 8.56
N ALA A 124 21.53 -5.37 7.35
CA ALA A 124 21.02 -6.54 6.64
C ALA A 124 22.11 -7.61 6.43
N LYS A 125 23.33 -7.16 6.07
CA LYS A 125 24.49 -8.02 5.89
C LYS A 125 24.94 -8.69 7.20
N ALA A 126 25.03 -7.91 8.27
CA ALA A 126 25.36 -8.43 9.59
C ALA A 126 24.30 -9.43 10.10
N THR A 127 23.01 -9.16 9.86
CA THR A 127 21.92 -10.09 10.18
C THR A 127 22.03 -11.39 9.35
N ALA A 128 22.41 -11.32 8.08
CA ALA A 128 22.63 -12.52 7.25
C ALA A 128 23.79 -13.38 7.78
N GLU A 129 24.87 -12.76 8.27
CA GLU A 129 25.98 -13.48 8.93
C GLU A 129 25.51 -14.12 10.25
N ALA A 130 24.66 -13.46 11.02
CA ALA A 130 24.06 -14.04 12.24
C ALA A 130 23.19 -15.27 11.91
N ILE A 131 22.37 -15.21 10.87
CA ILE A 131 21.53 -16.32 10.39
C ILE A 131 22.44 -17.51 10.00
N LYS A 132 23.48 -17.23 9.23
CA LYS A 132 24.44 -18.25 8.80
C LYS A 132 25.14 -18.90 9.99
N TYR A 133 25.66 -18.09 10.91
CA TYR A 133 26.28 -18.60 12.13
C TYR A 133 25.32 -19.49 12.93
N PHE A 134 24.09 -19.08 13.11
CA PHE A 134 23.09 -19.86 13.83
C PHE A 134 22.82 -21.20 13.14
N ALA A 135 22.59 -21.19 11.82
CA ALA A 135 22.32 -22.40 11.05
C ALA A 135 23.48 -23.42 11.07
N GLU A 136 24.71 -22.92 10.99
CA GLU A 136 25.92 -23.76 10.94
C GLU A 136 26.37 -24.23 12.32
N SER A 137 26.26 -23.39 13.36
CA SER A 137 26.94 -23.58 14.64
C SER A 137 26.02 -23.80 15.85
N CYS A 138 24.78 -23.29 15.78
CA CYS A 138 23.90 -23.34 16.95
C CYS A 138 22.88 -24.48 16.93
N ILE A 139 22.71 -25.16 15.81
CA ILE A 139 21.78 -26.28 15.67
C ILE A 139 22.58 -27.60 15.74
N GLY A 140 22.37 -28.37 16.79
CA GLY A 140 22.99 -29.71 16.93
C GLY A 140 22.31 -30.76 16.04
N ASP A 141 23.08 -31.76 15.60
CA ASP A 141 22.55 -32.88 14.80
C ASP A 141 21.56 -33.77 15.58
N ASP A 142 21.52 -33.62 16.89
CA ASP A 142 20.57 -34.28 17.80
C ASP A 142 19.32 -33.44 18.11
N GLY A 143 19.15 -32.32 17.43
CA GLY A 143 18.05 -31.39 17.63
C GLY A 143 18.21 -30.47 18.85
N SER A 144 19.40 -30.39 19.42
CA SER A 144 19.70 -29.50 20.55
C SER A 144 20.04 -28.09 20.09
N LEU A 145 19.82 -27.12 20.99
CA LEU A 145 20.26 -25.74 20.80
C LEU A 145 21.62 -25.54 21.50
N ASN A 146 22.60 -25.03 20.75
CA ASN A 146 23.97 -24.83 21.20
C ASN A 146 24.36 -23.33 21.13
N ILE A 147 23.63 -22.47 21.81
CA ILE A 147 24.00 -21.06 21.99
C ILE A 147 24.83 -20.96 23.28
N PRO A 148 25.97 -20.22 23.28
CA PRO A 148 26.71 -19.91 24.51
C PRO A 148 25.79 -19.27 25.58
N GLN A 149 26.05 -19.51 26.85
CA GLN A 149 25.19 -19.04 27.96
C GLN A 149 24.98 -17.52 27.93
N ASP A 150 26.00 -16.74 27.56
CA ASP A 150 25.94 -15.28 27.44
C ASP A 150 25.57 -14.82 26.02
N GLY A 151 25.16 -15.75 25.13
CA GLY A 151 24.95 -15.52 23.72
C GLY A 151 26.26 -15.52 22.92
N TYR A 152 26.11 -15.33 21.62
CA TYR A 152 27.24 -15.11 20.70
C TYR A 152 27.11 -13.72 20.11
N SER A 153 28.19 -12.96 20.10
CA SER A 153 28.20 -11.61 19.53
C SER A 153 29.51 -11.37 18.80
N VAL A 154 29.41 -10.70 17.68
CA VAL A 154 30.56 -10.18 16.94
C VAL A 154 30.44 -8.66 16.95
N VAL A 155 31.53 -7.98 17.27
CA VAL A 155 31.63 -6.53 17.21
C VAL A 155 32.36 -6.17 15.91
N GLY A 156 31.64 -5.52 15.00
CA GLY A 156 32.20 -4.94 13.79
C GLY A 156 32.84 -3.61 14.13
N GLU A 157 34.03 -3.38 13.62
CA GLU A 157 34.78 -2.18 13.96
C GLU A 157 34.82 -1.21 12.76
N TYR A 158 34.04 -0.14 12.84
CA TYR A 158 34.06 0.97 11.89
C TYR A 158 34.69 2.20 12.52
N LEU A 159 35.44 2.97 11.72
CA LEU A 159 36.18 4.14 12.19
C LEU A 159 35.62 5.41 11.55
N PHE A 160 34.65 6.02 12.21
CA PHE A 160 34.01 7.25 11.75
C PHE A 160 34.97 8.44 11.71
N ASP A 161 35.94 8.51 12.62
CA ASP A 161 36.96 9.55 12.65
C ASP A 161 37.85 9.59 11.39
N ASN A 162 37.85 8.53 10.60
CA ASN A 162 38.59 8.46 9.34
C ASN A 162 37.77 8.95 8.14
N LEU A 163 36.56 9.43 8.37
CA LEU A 163 35.67 9.98 7.35
C LEU A 163 35.73 11.50 7.35
N THR A 164 35.89 12.10 6.17
CA THR A 164 35.63 13.52 5.93
C THR A 164 34.50 13.66 4.91
N ILE A 165 33.76 14.75 4.99
CA ILE A 165 32.67 15.11 4.09
C ILE A 165 32.98 16.51 3.57
N GLY A 166 33.31 16.63 2.29
CA GLY A 166 33.77 17.89 1.71
C GLY A 166 35.01 18.46 2.38
N GLY A 167 35.91 17.59 2.88
CA GLY A 167 37.14 17.97 3.58
C GLY A 167 36.96 18.33 5.05
N VAL A 168 35.75 18.28 5.61
CA VAL A 168 35.45 18.50 7.03
C VAL A 168 35.34 17.14 7.73
N SER A 169 35.93 17.01 8.93
CA SER A 169 35.83 15.75 9.69
C SER A 169 34.37 15.39 9.98
N ALA A 170 33.97 14.15 9.76
CA ALA A 170 32.60 13.71 10.04
C ALA A 170 32.23 13.87 11.53
N SER A 171 33.22 13.87 12.42
CA SER A 171 33.02 14.14 13.86
C SER A 171 32.59 15.58 14.17
N GLU A 172 32.72 16.50 13.22
CA GLU A 172 32.22 17.88 13.35
C GLU A 172 30.77 18.07 12.90
N PHE A 173 30.18 17.02 12.31
CA PHE A 173 28.80 17.04 11.86
C PHE A 173 27.82 16.74 13.01
N LYS A 174 26.62 17.29 12.88
CA LYS A 174 25.47 16.96 13.72
C LYS A 174 24.47 16.15 12.91
N PHE A 175 23.69 15.32 13.57
CA PHE A 175 22.56 14.67 12.90
C PHE A 175 21.35 15.60 12.89
N TYR A 176 20.64 15.61 11.77
CA TYR A 176 19.35 16.26 11.65
C TYR A 176 18.37 15.31 10.98
N ASN A 177 17.16 15.21 11.55
CA ASN A 177 16.07 14.43 10.97
C ASN A 177 15.07 15.38 10.32
N GLU A 178 14.96 15.33 8.99
CA GLU A 178 13.98 16.11 8.23
C GLU A 178 12.59 15.48 8.29
N GLY A 179 12.51 14.16 8.52
CA GLY A 179 11.25 13.43 8.57
C GLY A 179 10.49 13.59 9.89
N SER A 180 9.17 13.39 9.84
CA SER A 180 8.28 13.54 10.99
C SER A 180 7.84 12.22 11.62
N LEU A 181 8.07 11.08 10.96
CA LEU A 181 7.68 9.77 11.49
C LEU A 181 8.49 9.40 12.73
N SER A 182 7.81 9.32 13.86
CA SER A 182 8.42 9.07 15.19
C SER A 182 9.23 7.77 15.25
N ASP A 183 8.89 6.79 14.44
CA ASP A 183 9.59 5.50 14.39
C ASP A 183 10.85 5.58 13.53
N GLY A 184 10.85 6.36 12.45
CA GLY A 184 12.05 6.66 11.66
C GLY A 184 13.09 7.42 12.49
N SER A 185 12.69 8.44 13.25
CA SER A 185 13.61 9.22 14.08
C SER A 185 14.22 8.40 15.22
N LYS A 186 13.48 7.48 15.83
CA LYS A 186 14.02 6.58 16.86
C LYS A 186 14.98 5.56 16.28
N MET A 187 14.64 4.98 15.12
CA MET A 187 15.53 4.05 14.41
C MET A 187 16.79 4.74 13.98
N PHE A 188 16.69 5.97 13.50
CA PHE A 188 17.83 6.78 13.09
C PHE A 188 18.78 7.13 14.25
N SER A 189 18.26 7.67 15.34
CA SER A 189 19.05 7.96 16.55
C SER A 189 19.81 6.71 17.02
N TRP A 190 19.12 5.59 17.00
CA TRP A 190 19.66 4.32 17.40
C TRP A 190 20.72 3.76 16.43
N PHE A 191 20.52 3.90 15.11
CA PHE A 191 21.51 3.55 14.10
C PHE A 191 22.75 4.45 14.18
N ALA A 192 22.54 5.74 14.39
CA ALA A 192 23.62 6.71 14.53
C ALA A 192 24.50 6.40 15.74
N ASP A 193 23.91 6.17 16.90
CA ASP A 193 24.63 5.79 18.12
C ASP A 193 25.38 4.45 17.94
N ALA A 194 24.74 3.48 17.29
CA ALA A 194 25.31 2.17 17.04
C ALA A 194 26.44 2.19 16.01
N ALA A 195 26.32 2.99 14.96
CA ALA A 195 27.27 3.02 13.85
C ALA A 195 28.55 3.80 14.18
N ILE A 196 28.42 4.86 14.93
CA ILE A 196 29.49 5.84 15.18
C ILE A 196 30.18 5.53 16.50
N GLY A 197 29.50 4.91 17.44
CA GLY A 197 30.05 4.52 18.74
C GLY A 197 30.31 5.69 19.68
N GLU A 198 29.89 6.88 19.31
CA GLU A 198 29.89 8.10 20.12
C GLU A 198 28.51 8.75 20.00
N GLU A 199 28.03 9.39 21.07
CA GLU A 199 26.80 10.18 21.02
C GLU A 199 27.02 11.39 20.10
N MET A 200 26.43 11.36 18.91
CA MET A 200 26.36 12.55 18.05
C MET A 200 25.22 13.44 18.47
N GLU A 201 25.45 14.74 18.42
CA GLU A 201 24.41 15.73 18.68
C GLU A 201 23.30 15.61 17.64
N ILE A 202 22.07 15.40 18.09
CA ILE A 202 20.88 15.47 17.25
C ILE A 202 20.37 16.92 17.29
N ALA A 203 20.51 17.60 16.17
CA ALA A 203 20.03 18.97 16.01
C ALA A 203 18.52 19.02 15.87
N LYS A 204 17.92 20.08 16.41
CA LYS A 204 16.48 20.35 16.26
C LYS A 204 16.16 21.28 15.09
N GLU A 205 17.15 21.94 14.58
CA GLU A 205 17.06 22.92 13.49
C GLU A 205 18.42 23.01 12.78
N ILE A 206 18.40 23.30 11.49
CA ILE A 206 19.61 23.59 10.70
C ILE A 206 20.03 25.04 10.94
N LYS A 207 21.32 25.28 11.24
CA LYS A 207 21.89 26.59 11.46
C LYS A 207 22.97 26.91 10.43
N GLU A 208 22.99 28.15 9.97
CA GLU A 208 24.01 28.61 9.03
C GLU A 208 25.43 28.48 9.64
N GLY A 209 26.33 27.89 8.87
CA GLY A 209 27.73 27.70 9.26
C GLY A 209 28.01 26.43 10.09
N GLU A 210 27.02 25.60 10.36
CA GLU A 210 27.18 24.26 10.92
C GLU A 210 27.06 23.19 9.83
N HIS A 211 27.51 21.96 10.11
CA HIS A 211 27.48 20.84 9.19
C HIS A 211 26.57 19.75 9.71
N TYR A 212 25.79 19.13 8.79
CA TYR A 212 24.81 18.13 9.16
C TYR A 212 24.91 16.89 8.32
N ILE A 213 24.70 15.74 8.95
CA ILE A 213 24.26 14.52 8.29
C ILE A 213 22.73 14.50 8.41
N ILE A 214 22.06 14.71 7.29
CA ILE A 214 20.61 14.85 7.23
C ILE A 214 20.03 13.50 6.84
N TYR A 215 19.22 12.95 7.71
CA TYR A 215 18.35 11.83 7.41
C TYR A 215 17.02 12.38 6.91
N ASP A 216 16.64 11.94 5.73
CA ASP A 216 15.45 12.44 5.05
C ASP A 216 14.63 11.26 4.51
N ASP A 217 13.47 10.99 5.14
CA ASP A 217 12.52 9.95 4.74
C ASP A 217 11.36 10.48 3.89
N THR A 218 11.52 11.67 3.32
CA THR A 218 10.46 12.36 2.60
C THR A 218 10.44 12.12 1.10
N SER A 219 11.29 11.22 0.57
CA SER A 219 11.25 10.84 -0.85
C SER A 219 9.94 10.12 -1.19
N PHE A 220 9.38 10.46 -2.34
CA PHE A 220 8.20 9.78 -2.88
C PHE A 220 8.56 8.61 -3.82
N MET A 221 9.85 8.39 -4.10
CA MET A 221 10.30 7.27 -4.93
C MET A 221 10.41 5.99 -4.10
N ALA A 222 9.46 5.08 -4.25
CA ALA A 222 9.26 3.94 -3.35
C ALA A 222 10.46 2.98 -3.27
N TYR A 223 11.25 2.85 -4.36
CA TYR A 223 12.33 1.85 -4.45
C TYR A 223 13.70 2.45 -4.78
N GLU A 224 13.88 3.73 -4.58
CA GLU A 224 15.19 4.36 -4.75
C GLU A 224 15.56 5.22 -3.56
N PHE A 225 16.86 5.42 -3.38
CA PHE A 225 17.40 6.40 -2.45
C PHE A 225 18.57 7.17 -3.07
N GLU A 226 18.87 8.30 -2.47
CA GLU A 226 20.01 9.13 -2.83
C GLU A 226 20.90 9.38 -1.62
N ILE A 227 22.22 9.38 -1.85
CA ILE A 227 23.20 9.91 -0.91
C ILE A 227 23.94 11.01 -1.64
N LYS A 228 23.91 12.21 -1.11
CA LYS A 228 24.50 13.37 -1.76
C LYS A 228 25.14 14.33 -0.76
N VAL A 229 26.22 14.98 -1.20
CA VAL A 229 26.79 16.14 -0.52
C VAL A 229 26.26 17.38 -1.21
N GLU A 230 25.64 18.26 -0.46
CA GLU A 230 25.04 19.50 -0.94
C GLU A 230 25.15 20.59 0.14
N ASP A 231 25.62 21.78 -0.23
CA ASP A 231 25.79 22.93 0.67
C ASP A 231 26.57 22.59 1.97
N GLY A 232 27.57 21.71 1.87
CA GLY A 232 28.42 21.30 3.00
C GLY A 232 27.74 20.30 3.97
N ASN A 233 26.58 19.77 3.61
CA ASN A 233 25.88 18.73 4.35
C ASN A 233 25.93 17.41 3.61
N LEU A 234 25.82 16.31 4.33
CA LEU A 234 25.55 14.99 3.77
C LEU A 234 24.06 14.69 3.91
N ILE A 235 23.38 14.44 2.81
CA ILE A 235 21.96 14.12 2.79
C ILE A 235 21.79 12.65 2.43
N ILE A 236 21.08 11.92 3.27
CA ILE A 236 20.68 10.52 3.08
C ILE A 236 19.17 10.54 2.90
N LEU A 237 18.75 10.60 1.62
CA LEU A 237 17.36 10.74 1.22
C LEU A 237 16.81 9.39 0.77
N GLY A 238 15.70 8.98 1.33
CA GLY A 238 14.96 7.80 0.90
C GLY A 238 13.46 7.97 1.12
N SER A 239 12.70 7.02 0.61
CA SER A 239 11.29 6.87 0.96
C SER A 239 11.13 6.05 2.24
N PHE A 240 9.90 5.90 2.70
CA PHE A 240 9.58 4.98 3.80
C PHE A 240 10.15 3.56 3.58
N ASN A 241 10.15 3.07 2.33
CA ASN A 241 10.69 1.74 2.00
C ASN A 241 12.22 1.69 1.92
N THR A 242 12.89 2.79 1.63
CA THR A 242 14.29 2.76 1.19
C THR A 242 15.26 3.52 2.09
N VAL A 243 14.79 4.44 2.93
CA VAL A 243 15.66 5.28 3.76
C VAL A 243 16.58 4.47 4.69
N ARG A 244 16.09 3.34 5.19
CA ARG A 244 16.92 2.43 5.97
C ARG A 244 18.03 1.80 5.14
N ALA A 245 17.73 1.36 3.92
CA ALA A 245 18.73 0.82 2.99
C ALA A 245 19.76 1.88 2.60
N ALA A 246 19.33 3.15 2.48
CA ALA A 246 20.23 4.27 2.26
C ALA A 246 21.25 4.45 3.40
N MET A 247 20.78 4.35 4.64
CA MET A 247 21.64 4.39 5.82
C MET A 247 22.64 3.24 5.84
N GLU A 248 22.18 2.02 5.61
CA GLU A 248 23.04 0.84 5.57
C GLU A 248 24.10 0.96 4.46
N TYR A 249 23.68 1.43 3.27
CA TYR A 249 24.59 1.66 2.16
C TYR A 249 25.66 2.72 2.50
N PHE A 250 25.25 3.84 3.10
CA PHE A 250 26.18 4.87 3.56
C PHE A 250 27.23 4.29 4.50
N MET A 251 26.80 3.55 5.50
CA MET A 251 27.69 2.99 6.50
C MET A 251 28.64 1.95 5.92
N GLU A 252 28.14 1.04 5.10
CA GLU A 252 28.94 -0.03 4.50
C GLU A 252 29.91 0.48 3.44
N THR A 253 29.56 1.56 2.74
CA THR A 253 30.34 2.08 1.62
C THR A 253 31.40 3.08 2.06
N TYR A 254 31.03 3.97 2.98
CA TYR A 254 31.85 5.15 3.28
C TYR A 254 32.52 5.12 4.65
N ILE A 255 32.03 4.33 5.61
CA ILE A 255 32.69 4.25 6.92
C ILE A 255 33.79 3.19 6.88
N PRO A 256 35.08 3.57 7.10
CA PRO A 256 36.18 2.62 7.04
C PRO A 256 36.08 1.53 8.10
N SER A 257 36.39 0.30 7.71
CA SER A 257 36.57 -0.78 8.69
C SER A 257 37.92 -0.69 9.41
N ILE A 258 38.07 -1.40 10.52
CA ILE A 258 39.34 -1.47 11.25
C ILE A 258 40.51 -2.03 10.41
N ALA A 259 40.21 -2.89 9.44
CA ALA A 259 41.19 -3.35 8.48
C ALA A 259 41.76 -2.21 7.61
N GLU A 260 41.02 -1.13 7.51
CA GLU A 260 41.32 0.07 6.72
C GLU A 260 41.71 1.28 7.57
N LYS A 261 42.03 1.08 8.85
CA LYS A 261 42.31 2.13 9.84
C LYS A 261 43.34 3.19 9.42
N ASN A 262 44.13 2.93 8.39
CA ASN A 262 45.11 3.88 7.85
C ASN A 262 44.57 4.61 6.61
N LYS A 263 43.36 4.36 6.17
CA LYS A 263 42.73 5.06 5.07
C LYS A 263 41.80 6.15 5.61
N THR A 264 41.81 7.28 4.96
CA THR A 264 40.82 8.34 5.15
C THR A 264 39.97 8.41 3.90
N TYR A 265 38.67 8.46 4.06
CA TYR A 265 37.72 8.64 2.99
C TYR A 265 37.20 10.08 3.04
N ASP A 266 37.09 10.72 1.89
CA ASP A 266 36.48 12.03 1.75
C ASP A 266 35.29 11.91 0.79
N ILE A 267 34.08 12.09 1.30
CA ILE A 267 32.86 12.10 0.49
C ILE A 267 32.65 13.50 -0.05
N THR A 268 32.57 13.62 -1.35
CA THR A 268 32.37 14.89 -2.06
C THR A 268 31.14 14.82 -2.95
N GLU A 269 30.76 15.93 -3.58
CA GLU A 269 29.70 15.96 -4.59
C GLU A 269 29.92 14.97 -5.77
N ALA A 270 31.18 14.59 -6.02
CA ALA A 270 31.51 13.59 -7.05
C ALA A 270 31.09 12.16 -6.67
N ASP A 271 30.83 11.92 -5.39
CA ASP A 271 30.42 10.64 -4.83
C ASP A 271 28.88 10.55 -4.69
N ASN A 272 28.14 11.57 -5.13
CA ASN A 272 26.69 11.54 -5.11
C ASN A 272 26.18 10.33 -5.89
N VAL A 273 25.31 9.57 -5.27
CA VAL A 273 24.79 8.31 -5.81
C VAL A 273 23.26 8.24 -5.67
N LYS A 274 22.64 7.68 -6.70
CA LYS A 274 21.24 7.29 -6.71
C LYS A 274 21.18 5.79 -6.90
N VAL A 275 20.49 5.08 -6.03
CA VAL A 275 20.44 3.62 -5.98
C VAL A 275 19.00 3.16 -6.07
N ILE A 276 18.73 2.24 -7.00
CA ILE A 276 17.46 1.52 -7.10
C ILE A 276 17.61 0.24 -6.26
N THR A 277 16.79 0.10 -5.21
CA THR A 277 16.87 -1.03 -4.27
C THR A 277 16.18 -2.27 -4.75
N GLU A 278 15.11 -2.11 -5.52
CA GLU A 278 14.30 -3.19 -6.07
C GLU A 278 13.67 -2.71 -7.39
N GLU A 279 13.78 -3.51 -8.44
CA GLU A 279 13.02 -3.28 -9.67
C GLU A 279 11.69 -4.03 -9.55
N LYS A 280 10.63 -3.32 -9.14
CA LYS A 280 9.28 -3.85 -9.20
C LYS A 280 8.62 -3.43 -10.51
N GLU A 281 8.01 -4.40 -11.15
CA GLU A 281 7.26 -4.17 -12.37
C GLU A 281 5.85 -3.72 -12.02
N ILE A 282 5.48 -2.50 -12.41
CA ILE A 282 4.13 -1.97 -12.29
C ILE A 282 3.50 -1.96 -13.68
N TYR A 283 2.24 -2.36 -13.76
CA TYR A 283 1.50 -2.40 -15.02
C TYR A 283 1.16 -0.99 -15.49
N SER A 284 1.34 -0.73 -16.77
CA SER A 284 1.01 0.57 -17.36
C SER A 284 -0.50 0.84 -17.37
N LYS A 285 -0.88 2.12 -17.55
CA LYS A 285 -2.27 2.54 -17.74
C LYS A 285 -2.97 1.75 -18.86
N ASP A 286 -2.28 1.53 -19.98
CA ASP A 286 -2.84 0.80 -21.12
C ASP A 286 -3.09 -0.69 -20.80
N GLN A 287 -2.20 -1.33 -20.02
CA GLN A 287 -2.39 -2.71 -19.60
C GLN A 287 -3.56 -2.83 -18.62
N LEU A 288 -3.63 -1.91 -17.65
CA LEU A 288 -4.75 -1.87 -16.72
C LEU A 288 -6.08 -1.64 -17.45
N TYR A 289 -6.14 -0.65 -18.34
CA TYR A 289 -7.36 -0.36 -19.09
C TYR A 289 -7.83 -1.56 -19.93
N LYS A 290 -6.92 -2.25 -20.62
CA LYS A 290 -7.24 -3.47 -21.39
C LYS A 290 -7.73 -4.60 -20.50
N ALA A 291 -7.14 -4.79 -19.34
CA ALA A 291 -7.59 -5.80 -18.38
C ALA A 291 -9.02 -5.50 -17.89
N LEU A 292 -9.31 -4.25 -17.56
CA LEU A 292 -10.66 -3.82 -17.18
C LEU A 292 -11.66 -3.96 -18.33
N GLU A 293 -11.24 -3.66 -19.57
CA GLU A 293 -12.06 -3.83 -20.77
C GLU A 293 -12.38 -5.32 -21.04
N GLU A 294 -11.41 -6.21 -20.84
CA GLU A 294 -11.62 -7.66 -20.94
C GLU A 294 -12.63 -8.13 -19.90
N ILE A 295 -12.45 -7.76 -18.63
CA ILE A 295 -13.37 -8.10 -17.53
C ILE A 295 -14.79 -7.62 -17.86
N TYR A 296 -14.93 -6.36 -18.28
CA TYR A 296 -16.21 -5.76 -18.66
C TYR A 296 -16.90 -6.50 -19.83
N ASN A 297 -16.12 -6.90 -20.83
CA ASN A 297 -16.67 -7.57 -22.03
C ASN A 297 -16.99 -9.03 -21.80
N ASP A 298 -16.19 -9.73 -21.00
CA ASP A 298 -16.44 -11.13 -20.61
C ASP A 298 -17.69 -11.24 -19.75
N ASN A 299 -17.86 -10.32 -18.81
CA ASN A 299 -19.02 -10.21 -17.90
C ASN A 299 -19.36 -11.51 -17.13
N GLU A 300 -18.41 -12.41 -16.99
CA GLU A 300 -18.55 -13.63 -16.17
C GLU A 300 -18.07 -13.37 -14.74
N ARG A 301 -17.09 -12.49 -14.59
CA ARG A 301 -16.48 -12.11 -13.30
C ARG A 301 -16.21 -10.62 -13.29
N PHE A 302 -16.16 -10.05 -12.11
CA PHE A 302 -15.86 -8.64 -11.90
C PHE A 302 -15.12 -8.43 -10.58
N ILE A 303 -14.59 -7.23 -10.39
CA ILE A 303 -13.85 -6.84 -9.20
C ILE A 303 -14.80 -6.25 -8.16
N ILE A 304 -14.65 -6.65 -6.90
CA ILE A 304 -15.21 -5.91 -5.77
C ILE A 304 -14.08 -5.26 -5.00
N GLY A 305 -14.21 -3.95 -4.79
CA GLY A 305 -13.29 -3.16 -4.03
C GLY A 305 -13.91 -2.56 -2.77
N GLN A 306 -13.06 -1.93 -1.99
CA GLN A 306 -13.43 -1.22 -0.77
C GLN A 306 -12.83 0.18 -0.78
N GLU A 307 -13.66 1.19 -0.50
CA GLU A 307 -13.19 2.53 -0.17
C GLU A 307 -12.56 2.53 1.22
N GLY A 308 -11.37 3.11 1.34
CA GLY A 308 -10.71 3.31 2.62
C GLY A 308 -11.40 4.37 3.46
N ASP A 309 -11.39 4.23 4.78
CA ASP A 309 -11.81 5.27 5.69
C ASP A 309 -10.72 6.36 5.79
N GLN A 310 -11.12 7.57 6.14
CA GLN A 310 -10.29 8.77 6.19
C GLN A 310 -9.01 8.64 7.02
N ASP A 311 -9.08 7.81 8.06
CA ASP A 311 -7.97 7.61 8.99
C ASP A 311 -7.15 6.35 8.67
N LYS A 312 -7.45 5.63 7.58
CA LYS A 312 -6.82 4.36 7.23
C LYS A 312 -5.89 4.50 6.03
N THR A 313 -4.77 3.81 6.11
CA THR A 313 -3.87 3.63 4.97
C THR A 313 -4.37 2.54 4.02
N ALA A 314 -3.74 2.42 2.85
CA ALA A 314 -4.03 1.36 1.89
C ALA A 314 -3.90 -0.03 2.52
N ASN A 315 -2.83 -0.28 3.27
CA ASN A 315 -2.58 -1.56 3.92
C ASN A 315 -3.64 -1.90 4.98
N GLU A 316 -4.10 -0.91 5.74
CA GLU A 316 -5.16 -1.12 6.73
C GLU A 316 -6.49 -1.46 6.06
N THR A 317 -6.83 -0.82 4.95
CA THR A 317 -8.02 -1.14 4.16
C THR A 317 -7.94 -2.56 3.58
N ILE A 318 -6.80 -2.93 2.98
CA ILE A 318 -6.56 -4.28 2.45
C ILE A 318 -6.65 -5.33 3.56
N GLN A 319 -6.07 -5.04 4.72
CA GLN A 319 -6.07 -5.96 5.85
C GLN A 319 -7.47 -6.19 6.42
N ASN A 320 -8.25 -5.12 6.61
CA ASN A 320 -9.63 -5.21 7.09
C ASN A 320 -10.50 -6.02 6.11
N PHE A 321 -10.33 -5.79 4.82
CA PHE A 321 -11.03 -6.56 3.79
C PHE A 321 -10.64 -8.05 3.84
N TYR A 322 -9.34 -8.33 3.98
CA TYR A 322 -8.84 -9.71 4.10
C TYR A 322 -9.38 -10.43 5.35
N GLU A 323 -9.41 -9.76 6.49
CA GLU A 323 -9.95 -10.32 7.73
C GLU A 323 -11.44 -10.68 7.62
N ALA A 324 -12.21 -9.86 6.88
CA ALA A 324 -13.62 -10.09 6.67
C ALA A 324 -13.93 -11.19 5.64
N SER A 325 -13.07 -11.34 4.62
CA SER A 325 -13.38 -12.12 3.41
C SER A 325 -12.48 -13.34 3.19
N GLY A 326 -11.30 -13.36 3.80
CA GLY A 326 -10.26 -14.36 3.56
C GLY A 326 -9.51 -14.17 2.23
N LYS A 327 -9.73 -13.05 1.51
CA LYS A 327 -9.14 -12.70 0.22
C LYS A 327 -8.68 -11.25 0.22
N LYS A 328 -7.55 -10.94 -0.45
CA LYS A 328 -7.16 -9.55 -0.69
C LYS A 328 -8.03 -8.96 -1.81
N PRO A 329 -8.51 -7.72 -1.67
CA PRO A 329 -9.27 -7.04 -2.74
C PRO A 329 -8.37 -6.79 -3.94
N ALA A 330 -8.95 -6.81 -5.15
CA ALA A 330 -8.25 -6.41 -6.37
C ALA A 330 -8.36 -4.90 -6.64
N LEU A 331 -9.26 -4.20 -5.95
CA LEU A 331 -9.48 -2.75 -6.06
C LEU A 331 -9.57 -2.14 -4.66
N ILE A 332 -8.89 -1.03 -4.47
CA ILE A 332 -9.08 -0.14 -3.32
C ILE A 332 -9.35 1.28 -3.80
N GLY A 333 -10.21 1.97 -3.08
CA GLY A 333 -10.52 3.38 -3.28
C GLY A 333 -10.05 4.22 -2.11
N GLN A 334 -9.85 5.53 -2.33
CA GLN A 334 -9.59 6.51 -1.29
C GLN A 334 -10.01 7.90 -1.76
N ASP A 335 -10.47 8.72 -0.82
CA ASP A 335 -10.72 10.14 -1.04
C ASP A 335 -9.48 10.98 -0.73
N LEU A 336 -9.12 11.89 -1.63
CA LEU A 336 -8.01 12.83 -1.43
C LEU A 336 -8.47 14.17 -0.84
N GLY A 337 -9.76 14.47 -0.96
CA GLY A 337 -10.36 15.79 -0.66
C GLY A 337 -10.52 16.13 0.81
N CYS A 338 -11.55 16.93 1.15
CA CYS A 338 -11.65 17.69 2.42
C CYS A 338 -11.59 16.91 3.74
N TYR A 339 -11.61 15.63 3.71
CA TYR A 339 -11.35 14.76 4.85
C TYR A 339 -10.43 13.60 4.52
N GLY A 340 -9.88 13.59 3.31
CA GLY A 340 -9.01 12.53 2.82
C GLY A 340 -7.55 12.65 3.24
N LEU A 341 -6.71 11.84 2.57
CA LEU A 341 -5.30 11.67 2.90
C LEU A 341 -4.45 12.95 2.81
N VAL A 342 -4.86 13.92 2.00
CA VAL A 342 -3.96 14.95 1.45
C VAL A 342 -4.09 16.31 2.14
N LEU A 343 -5.11 16.54 2.95
CA LEU A 343 -5.54 17.91 3.29
C LEU A 343 -5.01 18.56 4.54
N ARG A 344 -4.52 17.79 5.45
CA ARG A 344 -3.92 18.38 6.64
C ARG A 344 -2.47 18.61 6.31
N GLU A 345 -1.86 19.70 6.68
CA GLU A 345 -0.45 20.04 6.42
C GLU A 345 0.36 18.91 5.77
N VAL A 346 0.96 19.14 4.60
CA VAL A 346 1.69 18.14 3.83
C VAL A 346 2.82 17.58 4.71
N ASP A 347 2.51 16.55 5.50
CA ASP A 347 3.53 15.74 6.16
C ASP A 347 4.14 14.82 5.10
N ARG A 348 5.29 15.23 4.57
CA ARG A 348 5.96 14.52 3.47
C ARG A 348 6.39 13.11 3.87
N SER A 349 6.76 12.87 5.12
CA SER A 349 7.10 11.53 5.61
C SER A 349 5.86 10.62 5.63
N PHE A 350 4.72 11.14 6.08
CA PHE A 350 3.46 10.42 6.02
C PHE A 350 3.05 10.13 4.56
N TRP A 351 3.19 11.12 3.67
CA TRP A 351 2.92 10.90 2.25
C TRP A 351 3.86 9.87 1.64
N SER A 352 5.16 9.92 1.97
CA SER A 352 6.13 8.90 1.53
C SER A 352 5.68 7.50 1.93
N HIS A 353 5.22 7.33 3.18
CA HIS A 353 4.68 6.05 3.66
C HIS A 353 3.47 5.59 2.85
N VAL A 354 2.47 6.44 2.72
CA VAL A 354 1.22 6.12 2.01
C VAL A 354 1.48 5.83 0.53
N ILE A 355 2.32 6.64 -0.13
CA ILE A 355 2.71 6.42 -1.53
C ILE A 355 3.39 5.05 -1.69
N CYS A 356 4.32 4.70 -0.79
CA CYS A 356 4.96 3.38 -0.81
C CYS A 356 3.95 2.24 -0.72
N GLU A 357 2.92 2.36 0.12
CA GLU A 357 1.87 1.33 0.22
C GLU A 357 1.08 1.16 -1.09
N TYR A 358 0.72 2.27 -1.75
CA TYR A 358 0.03 2.21 -3.04
C TYR A 358 0.92 1.64 -4.14
N VAL A 359 2.21 2.00 -4.16
CA VAL A 359 3.18 1.45 -5.12
C VAL A 359 3.36 -0.06 -4.91
N ASP A 360 3.49 -0.51 -3.67
CA ASP A 360 3.57 -1.95 -3.34
C ASP A 360 2.30 -2.69 -3.78
N TYR A 361 1.13 -2.12 -3.53
CA TYR A 361 -0.15 -2.71 -3.93
C TYR A 361 -0.29 -2.80 -5.45
N ALA A 362 0.07 -1.74 -6.19
CA ALA A 362 0.06 -1.74 -7.65
C ALA A 362 1.02 -2.78 -8.23
N ALA A 363 2.20 -2.97 -7.64
CA ALA A 363 3.17 -4.00 -8.04
C ALA A 363 2.65 -5.44 -7.79
N GLU A 364 1.74 -5.63 -6.83
CA GLU A 364 1.02 -6.88 -6.62
C GLU A 364 -0.14 -7.10 -7.60
N GLY A 365 -0.43 -6.15 -8.49
CA GLY A 365 -1.53 -6.18 -9.45
C GLY A 365 -2.81 -5.50 -8.95
N GLY A 366 -2.71 -4.70 -7.89
CA GLY A 366 -3.83 -3.96 -7.33
C GLY A 366 -4.27 -2.80 -8.22
N VAL A 367 -5.57 -2.59 -8.30
CA VAL A 367 -6.22 -1.46 -8.97
C VAL A 367 -6.52 -0.39 -7.93
N ILE A 368 -6.23 0.86 -8.26
CA ILE A 368 -6.38 1.99 -7.37
C ILE A 368 -7.35 2.99 -7.99
N THR A 369 -8.33 3.42 -7.21
CA THR A 369 -9.22 4.52 -7.59
C THR A 369 -9.18 5.62 -6.55
N PHE A 370 -9.13 6.87 -7.01
CA PHE A 370 -9.24 8.03 -6.15
C PHE A 370 -10.41 8.92 -6.56
N SER A 371 -11.07 9.49 -5.55
CA SER A 371 -11.96 10.63 -5.67
C SER A 371 -11.39 11.82 -4.91
N SER A 372 -11.98 13.00 -5.09
CA SER A 372 -11.66 14.15 -4.26
C SER A 372 -12.92 14.94 -3.92
N HIS A 373 -13.22 15.05 -2.63
CA HIS A 373 -14.24 15.93 -2.12
C HIS A 373 -13.64 17.32 -1.86
N TRP A 374 -13.40 18.08 -2.93
CA TRP A 374 -12.84 19.42 -2.82
C TRP A 374 -13.70 20.34 -1.98
N ARG A 375 -13.05 21.12 -1.14
CA ARG A 375 -13.71 22.16 -0.33
C ARG A 375 -14.42 23.18 -1.23
N ASN A 376 -15.55 23.67 -0.78
CA ASN A 376 -16.19 24.80 -1.45
C ASN A 376 -15.26 26.02 -1.38
N PRO A 377 -14.76 26.53 -2.52
CA PRO A 377 -13.78 27.62 -2.53
C PRO A 377 -14.34 28.96 -2.01
N THR A 378 -15.66 29.06 -1.74
CA THR A 378 -16.29 30.22 -1.09
C THR A 378 -16.57 29.99 0.39
N GLY A 379 -16.26 28.81 0.93
CA GLY A 379 -16.61 28.40 2.30
C GLY A 379 -15.52 28.67 3.34
N ASN A 380 -15.83 28.47 4.59
CA ASN A 380 -14.84 28.34 5.67
C ASN A 380 -14.43 26.87 5.76
N PHE A 381 -13.19 26.65 6.21
CA PHE A 381 -12.60 25.31 6.24
C PHE A 381 -12.52 24.78 7.68
N GLU A 382 -13.14 23.63 7.91
CA GLU A 382 -13.12 22.91 9.18
C GLU A 382 -12.50 21.52 9.05
N TYR A 383 -12.03 21.15 7.84
CA TYR A 383 -11.50 19.83 7.49
C TYR A 383 -12.50 18.70 7.77
N THR A 384 -13.74 18.90 7.35
CA THR A 384 -14.84 17.97 7.49
C THR A 384 -15.56 17.75 6.16
N TRP A 385 -16.35 16.69 6.06
CA TRP A 385 -17.22 16.45 4.91
C TRP A 385 -18.20 17.61 4.64
N ALA A 386 -18.49 18.43 5.65
CA ALA A 386 -19.32 19.60 5.46
C ALA A 386 -18.69 20.65 4.53
N ASP A 387 -17.38 20.65 4.38
CA ASP A 387 -16.64 21.66 3.61
C ASP A 387 -16.83 21.50 2.09
N CYS A 388 -17.10 20.30 1.59
CA CYS A 388 -17.40 20.06 0.18
C CYS A 388 -18.86 20.37 -0.20
N ARG A 389 -19.69 20.67 0.80
CA ARG A 389 -21.11 20.97 0.63
C ARG A 389 -21.37 22.45 0.37
N GLY A 390 -22.64 22.76 0.27
CA GLY A 390 -23.09 24.13 0.03
C GLY A 390 -23.21 24.43 -1.46
N LYS A 391 -23.14 25.71 -1.79
CA LYS A 391 -23.36 26.22 -3.14
C LYS A 391 -22.25 27.17 -3.53
N LEU A 392 -21.79 27.06 -4.78
CA LEU A 392 -20.84 28.04 -5.33
C LEU A 392 -21.54 29.36 -5.63
N GLY A 393 -22.78 29.29 -6.11
CA GLY A 393 -23.62 30.44 -6.45
C GLY A 393 -24.04 30.48 -7.93
N HIS A 394 -24.39 31.68 -8.41
CA HIS A 394 -24.85 31.89 -9.78
C HIS A 394 -23.73 31.85 -10.81
N GLU A 395 -24.09 31.97 -12.08
CA GLU A 395 -23.22 31.80 -13.25
C GLU A 395 -21.90 32.60 -13.16
N GLU A 396 -21.97 33.82 -12.61
CA GLU A 396 -20.79 34.66 -12.49
C GLU A 396 -19.69 34.03 -11.62
N LYS A 397 -20.07 33.28 -10.58
CA LYS A 397 -19.14 32.59 -9.70
C LYS A 397 -18.47 31.40 -10.40
N TRP A 398 -19.19 30.69 -11.25
CA TRP A 398 -18.63 29.62 -12.05
C TRP A 398 -17.66 30.12 -13.12
N VAL A 399 -17.96 31.28 -13.70
CA VAL A 399 -17.00 31.95 -14.61
C VAL A 399 -15.77 32.45 -13.85
N GLU A 400 -15.97 33.07 -12.67
CA GLU A 400 -14.86 33.53 -11.80
C GLU A 400 -13.96 32.38 -11.37
N LEU A 401 -14.52 31.22 -10.97
CA LEU A 401 -13.81 30.01 -10.59
C LEU A 401 -12.80 29.54 -11.67
N LEU A 402 -13.17 29.64 -12.94
CA LEU A 402 -12.38 29.17 -14.06
C LEU A 402 -11.56 30.30 -14.72
N THR A 403 -11.57 31.52 -14.16
CA THR A 403 -10.84 32.66 -14.69
C THR A 403 -9.54 32.84 -13.93
N GLU A 404 -8.42 32.59 -14.61
CA GLU A 404 -7.08 32.73 -14.06
C GLU A 404 -6.86 34.15 -13.48
N GLY A 405 -6.26 34.21 -12.29
CA GLY A 405 -5.93 35.45 -11.58
C GLY A 405 -7.04 36.01 -10.72
N THR A 406 -8.19 35.36 -10.65
CA THR A 406 -9.22 35.66 -9.64
C THR A 406 -8.88 34.98 -8.32
N GLU A 407 -9.37 35.52 -7.21
CA GLU A 407 -9.20 34.95 -5.88
C GLU A 407 -9.83 33.55 -5.80
N LEU A 408 -11.04 33.39 -6.37
CA LEU A 408 -11.76 32.14 -6.37
C LEU A 408 -11.03 31.04 -7.18
N ASN A 409 -10.42 31.40 -8.31
CA ASN A 409 -9.60 30.48 -9.08
C ASN A 409 -8.34 30.06 -8.30
N ALA A 410 -7.67 30.99 -7.62
CA ALA A 410 -6.51 30.69 -6.80
C ALA A 410 -6.81 29.69 -5.67
N GLU A 411 -7.92 29.90 -4.95
CA GLU A 411 -8.40 28.99 -3.90
C GLU A 411 -8.71 27.58 -4.44
N PHE A 412 -9.23 27.50 -5.66
CA PHE A 412 -9.53 26.20 -6.27
C PHE A 412 -8.28 25.51 -6.79
N THR A 413 -7.40 26.24 -7.47
CA THR A 413 -6.17 25.67 -8.01
C THR A 413 -5.20 25.21 -6.93
N GLU A 414 -5.18 25.85 -5.76
CA GLU A 414 -4.41 25.37 -4.59
C GLU A 414 -4.83 23.94 -4.18
N GLN A 415 -6.13 23.63 -4.23
CA GLN A 415 -6.62 22.28 -3.95
C GLN A 415 -6.24 21.30 -5.05
N LEU A 416 -6.36 21.73 -6.31
CA LEU A 416 -5.93 20.93 -7.46
C LEU A 416 -4.43 20.63 -7.40
N ASP A 417 -3.60 21.62 -7.05
CA ASP A 417 -2.15 21.45 -6.91
C ASP A 417 -1.78 20.45 -5.83
N THR A 418 -2.51 20.46 -4.73
CA THR A 418 -2.28 19.54 -3.62
C THR A 418 -2.55 18.08 -4.03
N ASP A 419 -3.69 17.81 -4.63
CA ASP A 419 -4.01 16.48 -5.15
C ASP A 419 -3.03 16.08 -6.28
N ALA A 420 -2.73 17.01 -7.19
CA ALA A 420 -1.83 16.76 -8.31
C ALA A 420 -0.40 16.42 -7.85
N LEU A 421 0.09 17.01 -6.77
CA LEU A 421 1.37 16.65 -6.18
C LEU A 421 1.39 15.18 -5.71
N PHE A 422 0.33 14.73 -5.04
CA PHE A 422 0.20 13.33 -4.61
C PHE A 422 0.06 12.37 -5.81
N LEU A 423 -0.78 12.71 -6.78
CA LEU A 423 -0.99 11.93 -8.01
C LEU A 423 0.28 11.87 -8.88
N SER A 424 1.06 12.96 -8.91
CA SER A 424 2.34 12.98 -9.64
C SER A 424 3.38 12.08 -9.01
N ALA A 425 3.41 11.98 -7.68
CA ALA A 425 4.29 11.06 -7.00
C ALA A 425 3.98 9.60 -7.36
N LEU A 426 2.72 9.24 -7.50
CA LEU A 426 2.31 7.92 -7.98
C LEU A 426 2.62 7.72 -9.48
N ARG A 427 2.44 8.76 -10.32
CA ARG A 427 2.88 8.73 -11.73
C ARG A 427 4.37 8.46 -11.85
N ASP A 428 5.19 9.13 -11.06
CA ASP A 428 6.65 9.03 -11.11
C ASP A 428 7.13 7.63 -10.69
N ASN A 429 6.31 6.91 -9.90
CA ASN A 429 6.50 5.49 -9.59
C ASN A 429 5.83 4.55 -10.62
N GLY A 430 5.21 5.07 -11.68
CA GLY A 430 4.58 4.28 -12.75
C GLY A 430 3.19 3.73 -12.42
N VAL A 431 2.54 4.21 -11.36
CA VAL A 431 1.24 3.70 -10.90
C VAL A 431 0.09 4.30 -11.70
N PRO A 432 -0.72 3.49 -12.40
CA PRO A 432 -1.96 3.96 -13.03
C PRO A 432 -3.08 4.11 -12.00
N ILE A 433 -3.93 5.11 -12.20
CA ILE A 433 -4.99 5.48 -11.25
C ILE A 433 -6.29 5.68 -12.01
N ILE A 434 -7.37 5.11 -11.51
CA ILE A 434 -8.73 5.49 -11.90
C ILE A 434 -9.06 6.77 -11.12
N TRP A 435 -9.23 7.87 -11.85
CA TRP A 435 -9.49 9.18 -11.27
C TRP A 435 -10.93 9.60 -11.47
N ARG A 436 -11.65 9.80 -10.37
CA ARG A 436 -13.08 10.08 -10.31
C ARG A 436 -13.38 11.44 -9.64
N PRO A 437 -13.03 12.56 -10.30
CA PRO A 437 -13.31 13.89 -9.76
C PRO A 437 -14.77 14.28 -9.94
N LEU A 438 -15.24 15.29 -9.19
CA LEU A 438 -16.53 15.98 -9.40
C LEU A 438 -17.73 15.02 -9.52
N HIS A 439 -17.67 13.89 -8.81
CA HIS A 439 -18.72 12.87 -8.82
C HIS A 439 -20.07 13.42 -8.31
N GLU A 440 -21.16 12.72 -8.60
CA GLU A 440 -22.52 13.02 -8.15
C GLU A 440 -23.01 14.45 -8.48
N GLN A 441 -22.53 15.05 -9.56
CA GLN A 441 -22.84 16.43 -9.99
C GLN A 441 -24.32 16.68 -10.27
N ASN A 442 -25.08 15.62 -10.52
CA ASN A 442 -26.54 15.65 -10.74
C ASN A 442 -27.34 15.57 -9.44
N GLY A 443 -26.67 15.55 -8.29
CA GLY A 443 -27.25 15.74 -6.96
C GLY A 443 -27.51 17.21 -6.64
N SER A 444 -27.72 17.50 -5.34
CA SER A 444 -27.95 18.86 -4.88
C SER A 444 -27.18 19.21 -3.60
N PHE A 445 -26.13 18.44 -3.27
CA PHE A 445 -25.47 18.54 -1.97
C PHE A 445 -24.02 19.01 -2.05
N PHE A 446 -23.27 18.71 -3.11
CA PHE A 446 -21.94 19.25 -3.32
C PHE A 446 -21.97 20.63 -3.97
N TRP A 447 -20.93 21.43 -3.75
CA TRP A 447 -20.85 22.78 -4.30
C TRP A 447 -20.75 22.78 -5.84
N TRP A 448 -20.21 21.72 -6.44
CA TRP A 448 -20.13 21.55 -7.90
C TRP A 448 -21.40 20.95 -8.53
N CYS A 449 -22.43 20.63 -7.76
CA CYS A 449 -23.71 20.23 -8.33
C CYS A 449 -24.35 21.39 -9.08
N ILE A 450 -25.04 21.08 -10.18
CA ILE A 450 -25.66 22.11 -11.03
C ILE A 450 -26.92 22.74 -10.44
N GLU A 451 -27.60 22.09 -9.47
CA GLU A 451 -28.68 22.71 -8.70
C GLU A 451 -28.07 23.54 -7.58
N GLN A 452 -27.96 24.86 -7.83
CA GLN A 452 -27.32 25.79 -6.91
C GLN A 452 -28.26 26.32 -5.79
N GLU A 453 -29.55 26.40 -6.08
CA GLU A 453 -30.62 26.69 -5.10
C GLU A 453 -31.83 25.82 -5.45
N GLU A 454 -32.77 25.65 -4.52
CA GLU A 454 -33.98 24.88 -4.79
C GLU A 454 -34.71 25.43 -6.02
N GLY A 455 -34.73 24.65 -7.08
CA GLY A 455 -35.34 25.01 -8.36
C GLY A 455 -34.51 25.95 -9.25
N TYR A 456 -33.30 26.34 -8.84
CA TYR A 456 -32.34 27.05 -9.68
C TYR A 456 -31.25 26.12 -10.17
N VAL A 457 -31.36 25.72 -11.42
CA VAL A 457 -30.46 24.78 -12.08
C VAL A 457 -29.66 25.48 -13.17
N LEU A 458 -28.36 25.39 -13.10
CA LEU A 458 -27.45 25.89 -14.12
C LEU A 458 -27.57 25.09 -15.41
N ASP A 459 -27.24 25.73 -16.53
CA ASP A 459 -27.00 25.00 -17.78
C ASP A 459 -25.82 24.03 -17.60
N SER A 460 -25.94 22.84 -18.16
CA SER A 460 -24.93 21.79 -18.02
C SER A 460 -23.52 22.22 -18.49
N SER A 461 -23.44 23.21 -19.39
CA SER A 461 -22.17 23.73 -19.90
C SER A 461 -21.25 24.29 -18.80
N TYR A 462 -21.81 24.79 -17.68
CA TYR A 462 -20.99 25.26 -16.55
C TYR A 462 -20.23 24.13 -15.89
N PHE A 463 -20.89 23.01 -15.64
CA PHE A 463 -20.22 21.82 -15.11
C PHE A 463 -19.27 21.20 -16.13
N VAL A 464 -19.68 21.09 -17.38
CA VAL A 464 -18.83 20.57 -18.47
C VAL A 464 -17.54 21.38 -18.58
N ASN A 465 -17.62 22.71 -18.47
CA ASN A 465 -16.45 23.57 -18.48
C ASN A 465 -15.57 23.37 -17.22
N LEU A 466 -16.16 23.16 -16.06
CA LEU A 466 -15.42 22.83 -14.83
C LEU A 466 -14.67 21.51 -14.98
N TRP A 467 -15.36 20.46 -15.46
CA TRP A 467 -14.72 19.16 -15.70
C TRP A 467 -13.54 19.27 -16.65
N ARG A 468 -13.73 19.95 -17.80
CA ARG A 468 -12.68 20.14 -18.80
C ARG A 468 -11.51 20.95 -18.26
N TYR A 469 -11.80 21.98 -17.47
CA TYR A 469 -10.77 22.76 -16.79
C TYR A 469 -9.89 21.90 -15.88
N VAL A 470 -10.50 21.04 -15.05
CA VAL A 470 -9.77 20.12 -14.18
C VAL A 470 -8.98 19.10 -15.00
N HIS A 471 -9.58 18.54 -16.04
CA HIS A 471 -8.92 17.61 -16.93
C HIS A 471 -7.67 18.23 -17.58
N ASP A 472 -7.82 19.38 -18.20
CA ASP A 472 -6.72 20.07 -18.89
C ASP A 472 -5.65 20.54 -17.89
N TYR A 473 -6.05 21.00 -16.70
CA TYR A 473 -5.12 21.38 -15.64
C TYR A 473 -4.23 20.21 -15.21
N TYR A 474 -4.80 19.03 -15.02
CA TYR A 474 -4.03 17.85 -14.63
C TYR A 474 -3.22 17.27 -15.77
N THR A 475 -3.76 17.22 -16.96
CA THR A 475 -3.08 16.60 -18.10
C THR A 475 -2.03 17.52 -18.74
N GLU A 476 -2.34 18.83 -18.91
CA GLU A 476 -1.47 19.76 -19.64
C GLU A 476 -0.51 20.52 -18.71
N ILE A 477 -0.94 20.91 -17.51
CA ILE A 477 -0.10 21.66 -16.57
C ILE A 477 0.75 20.72 -15.72
N TRP A 478 0.15 19.69 -15.11
CA TRP A 478 0.84 18.73 -14.26
C TRP A 478 1.40 17.51 -15.01
N GLY A 479 0.97 17.27 -16.25
CA GLY A 479 1.42 16.14 -17.06
C GLY A 479 1.04 14.79 -16.47
N LEU A 480 -0.14 14.68 -15.85
CA LEU A 480 -0.64 13.45 -15.24
C LEU A 480 -1.18 12.52 -16.34
N ASP A 481 -0.30 11.74 -16.95
CA ASP A 481 -0.63 10.78 -18.02
C ASP A 481 -0.99 9.39 -17.50
N ASN A 482 -0.89 9.17 -16.20
CA ASN A 482 -1.23 7.92 -15.51
C ASN A 482 -2.71 7.80 -15.12
N LEU A 483 -3.53 8.84 -15.33
CA LEU A 483 -4.94 8.87 -14.93
C LEU A 483 -5.85 8.23 -15.98
N ILE A 484 -6.75 7.35 -15.54
CA ILE A 484 -7.91 6.85 -16.27
C ILE A 484 -9.12 7.64 -15.76
N TRP A 485 -9.66 8.53 -16.59
CA TRP A 485 -10.71 9.46 -16.19
C TRP A 485 -12.07 8.78 -16.15
N GLU A 486 -12.74 8.82 -15.02
CA GLU A 486 -14.04 8.19 -14.80
C GLU A 486 -15.12 9.21 -14.40
N PHE A 487 -16.17 9.31 -15.20
CA PHE A 487 -17.31 10.16 -14.97
C PHE A 487 -18.39 9.43 -14.16
N ALA A 488 -18.69 9.91 -12.95
CA ALA A 488 -19.51 9.22 -11.95
C ALA A 488 -20.69 10.07 -11.47
N PRO A 489 -21.84 10.06 -12.16
CA PRO A 489 -23.06 10.65 -11.64
C PRO A 489 -23.71 9.78 -10.55
N ASN A 490 -24.54 10.44 -9.71
CA ASN A 490 -25.44 9.77 -8.79
C ASN A 490 -26.63 9.16 -9.55
N LYS A 491 -27.19 8.08 -9.02
CA LYS A 491 -28.44 7.51 -9.52
C LYS A 491 -29.58 8.53 -9.49
N THR A 492 -30.21 8.76 -10.63
CA THR A 492 -31.29 9.75 -10.79
C THR A 492 -32.64 9.23 -10.34
N ASN A 493 -33.47 10.16 -9.83
CA ASN A 493 -34.89 9.93 -9.59
C ASN A 493 -35.82 10.37 -10.76
N GLY A 494 -35.21 10.71 -11.91
CA GLY A 494 -35.92 10.99 -13.15
C GLY A 494 -36.24 12.45 -13.47
N ARG A 495 -35.69 13.43 -12.72
CA ARG A 495 -35.72 14.85 -13.13
C ARG A 495 -34.73 15.08 -14.29
N ASN A 496 -35.03 16.04 -15.20
CA ASN A 496 -34.21 16.26 -16.39
C ASN A 496 -32.75 16.59 -16.06
N TYR A 497 -32.47 17.41 -15.05
CA TYR A 497 -31.09 17.77 -14.67
C TYR A 497 -30.43 16.71 -13.81
N GLU A 498 -31.21 15.78 -13.28
CA GLU A 498 -30.70 14.60 -12.62
C GLU A 498 -30.34 13.49 -13.63
N ASP A 499 -30.64 13.67 -14.93
CA ASP A 499 -30.24 12.70 -15.96
C ASP A 499 -28.71 12.54 -15.94
N VAL A 500 -28.28 11.32 -15.80
CA VAL A 500 -26.86 10.96 -15.64
C VAL A 500 -25.96 11.44 -16.80
N LEU A 501 -26.52 11.67 -17.98
CA LEU A 501 -25.78 12.18 -19.13
C LEU A 501 -25.95 13.69 -19.35
N TYR A 502 -26.76 14.40 -18.53
CA TYR A 502 -27.00 15.83 -18.73
C TYR A 502 -25.72 16.68 -18.65
N CYS A 503 -24.79 16.29 -17.77
CA CYS A 503 -23.51 16.95 -17.57
C CYS A 503 -22.31 16.16 -18.14
N TYR A 504 -22.53 15.23 -19.07
CA TYR A 504 -21.48 14.42 -19.62
C TYR A 504 -20.40 15.29 -20.35
N PRO A 505 -19.11 15.18 -19.97
CA PRO A 505 -18.09 16.13 -20.42
C PRO A 505 -17.65 15.98 -21.88
N GLY A 506 -17.96 14.86 -22.51
CA GLY A 506 -17.50 14.48 -23.86
C GLY A 506 -16.63 13.23 -23.82
N ASP A 507 -16.64 12.48 -24.94
CA ASP A 507 -15.94 11.19 -25.01
C ASP A 507 -14.40 11.34 -24.93
N GLU A 508 -13.89 12.50 -25.30
CA GLU A 508 -12.47 12.86 -25.26
C GLU A 508 -11.96 13.24 -23.86
N TYR A 509 -12.86 13.51 -22.92
CA TYR A 509 -12.55 13.93 -21.54
C TYR A 509 -12.87 12.85 -20.49
N CYS A 510 -13.17 11.64 -20.94
CA CYS A 510 -13.64 10.58 -20.06
C CYS A 510 -13.31 9.22 -20.67
N ASP A 511 -12.56 8.38 -19.97
CA ASP A 511 -12.19 7.03 -20.40
C ASP A 511 -13.27 6.00 -20.02
N MET A 512 -13.82 6.13 -18.83
CA MET A 512 -14.83 5.23 -18.26
C MET A 512 -16.01 6.02 -17.70
N VAL A 513 -17.13 5.34 -17.51
CA VAL A 513 -18.32 5.91 -16.85
C VAL A 513 -18.74 4.99 -15.71
N SER A 514 -19.30 5.56 -14.67
CA SER A 514 -19.78 4.79 -13.52
C SER A 514 -21.01 5.42 -12.88
N LEU A 515 -21.62 4.72 -11.96
CA LEU A 515 -22.79 5.18 -11.22
C LEU A 515 -22.53 5.02 -9.72
N ASP A 516 -22.81 6.10 -8.97
CA ASP A 516 -22.89 6.05 -7.53
C ASP A 516 -24.31 5.65 -7.15
N TRP A 517 -24.45 4.45 -6.56
CA TRP A 517 -25.75 3.86 -6.32
C TRP A 517 -25.90 3.33 -4.89
N TYR A 518 -26.68 4.02 -4.12
CA TYR A 518 -27.02 3.60 -2.76
C TYR A 518 -28.44 3.02 -2.71
N LEU A 519 -28.57 1.81 -2.18
CA LEU A 519 -29.84 1.09 -2.05
C LEU A 519 -30.55 1.46 -0.76
N GLY A 520 -31.90 1.55 -0.82
CA GLY A 520 -32.75 1.61 0.36
C GLY A 520 -32.75 0.28 1.14
N GLY A 521 -33.26 0.30 2.36
CA GLY A 521 -33.30 -0.88 3.25
C GLY A 521 -34.18 -2.04 2.76
N ASP A 522 -34.93 -1.87 1.68
CA ASP A 522 -35.68 -2.92 0.97
C ASP A 522 -34.85 -3.60 -0.15
N TYR A 523 -33.59 -3.21 -0.32
CA TYR A 523 -32.69 -3.68 -1.38
C TYR A 523 -33.25 -3.52 -2.79
N ASN A 524 -34.04 -2.48 -3.00
CA ASN A 524 -34.71 -2.26 -4.27
C ASN A 524 -33.71 -1.74 -5.31
N LEU A 525 -33.44 -2.57 -6.34
CA LEU A 525 -32.65 -2.24 -7.52
C LEU A 525 -33.42 -1.41 -8.55
N ASN A 526 -34.53 -0.76 -8.14
CA ASN A 526 -35.32 0.05 -9.05
C ASN A 526 -34.51 1.23 -9.58
N ASP A 527 -34.22 1.22 -10.86
CA ASP A 527 -33.63 2.33 -11.61
C ASP A 527 -34.67 2.92 -12.57
N ASP A 528 -35.66 3.63 -12.00
CA ASP A 528 -36.74 4.27 -12.78
C ASP A 528 -36.20 5.24 -13.83
N GLY A 529 -35.03 5.84 -13.58
CA GLY A 529 -34.34 6.73 -14.51
C GLY A 529 -33.53 5.99 -15.58
N LYS A 530 -33.36 4.69 -15.43
CA LYS A 530 -32.50 3.86 -16.28
C LYS A 530 -31.06 4.41 -16.37
N SER A 531 -30.56 4.84 -15.21
CA SER A 531 -29.29 5.54 -15.09
C SER A 531 -28.13 4.68 -15.60
N TYR A 532 -28.07 3.42 -15.17
CA TYR A 532 -27.01 2.51 -15.59
C TYR A 532 -27.11 2.17 -17.08
N GLU A 533 -28.32 1.85 -17.58
CA GLU A 533 -28.53 1.58 -19.01
C GLU A 533 -28.11 2.78 -19.89
N LYS A 534 -28.41 4.02 -19.44
CA LYS A 534 -27.99 5.24 -20.16
C LYS A 534 -26.47 5.38 -20.21
N LEU A 535 -25.76 5.14 -19.11
CA LEU A 535 -24.30 5.14 -19.07
C LEU A 535 -23.71 4.10 -20.04
N MET A 536 -24.25 2.87 -20.05
CA MET A 536 -23.84 1.82 -20.99
C MET A 536 -23.98 2.24 -22.47
N THR A 537 -24.90 3.17 -22.79
CA THR A 537 -25.04 3.68 -24.18
C THR A 537 -23.82 4.45 -24.67
N LYS A 538 -22.91 4.85 -23.77
CA LYS A 538 -21.66 5.53 -24.15
C LYS A 538 -20.65 4.56 -24.77
N GLY A 539 -20.87 3.25 -24.65
CA GLY A 539 -19.96 2.24 -25.19
C GLY A 539 -18.59 2.21 -24.50
N LYS A 540 -18.52 2.76 -23.30
CA LYS A 540 -17.33 2.77 -22.43
C LYS A 540 -17.46 1.69 -21.35
N ILE A 541 -16.37 1.32 -20.70
CA ILE A 541 -16.40 0.52 -19.47
C ILE A 541 -17.33 1.22 -18.48
N THR A 542 -18.31 0.50 -17.96
CA THR A 542 -19.32 1.03 -17.04
C THR A 542 -19.21 0.31 -15.70
N ASN A 543 -19.19 1.04 -14.59
CA ASN A 543 -18.93 0.49 -13.26
C ASN A 543 -19.93 1.01 -12.22
N LEU A 544 -19.84 0.46 -11.00
CA LEU A 544 -20.41 1.06 -9.79
C LEU A 544 -19.26 1.62 -8.94
N SER A 545 -19.07 2.92 -9.02
CA SER A 545 -17.94 3.62 -8.36
C SER A 545 -18.19 3.95 -6.90
N GLU A 546 -19.44 3.97 -6.48
CA GLU A 546 -19.87 3.94 -5.08
C GLU A 546 -21.08 3.05 -4.93
N PHE A 547 -21.01 2.16 -3.97
CA PHE A 547 -22.11 1.27 -3.67
C PHE A 547 -22.26 1.07 -2.16
N GLY A 548 -23.51 1.13 -1.69
CA GLY A 548 -23.84 0.94 -0.28
C GLY A 548 -25.33 0.94 0.00
N LEU A 549 -25.67 0.97 1.29
CA LEU A 549 -27.05 1.07 1.76
C LEU A 549 -27.30 2.47 2.32
N SER A 550 -28.17 3.25 1.68
CA SER A 550 -28.50 4.63 2.05
C SER A 550 -29.03 4.76 3.48
N ASP A 551 -29.86 3.84 3.92
CA ASP A 551 -30.44 3.86 5.28
C ASP A 551 -29.38 3.61 6.36
N ALA A 552 -28.37 2.78 6.05
CA ALA A 552 -27.26 2.54 6.96
C ALA A 552 -26.35 3.76 7.09
N LEU A 553 -26.11 4.49 5.99
CA LEU A 553 -25.33 5.73 5.98
C LEU A 553 -25.99 6.85 6.77
N GLN A 554 -27.33 6.86 6.84
CA GLN A 554 -28.09 7.88 7.57
C GLN A 554 -28.24 7.59 9.08
N SER A 555 -27.88 6.39 9.52
CA SER A 555 -28.03 5.99 10.92
C SER A 555 -26.74 6.28 11.70
N GLU A 556 -26.87 6.98 12.80
CA GLU A 556 -25.77 7.18 13.77
C GLU A 556 -25.62 6.00 14.75
N GLU A 557 -26.52 5.00 14.70
CA GLU A 557 -26.51 3.86 15.62
C GLU A 557 -25.73 2.66 15.03
N PRO A 558 -24.53 2.33 15.54
CA PRO A 558 -23.70 1.24 15.02
C PRO A 558 -24.39 -0.12 14.96
N GLU A 559 -25.21 -0.46 15.97
CA GLU A 559 -25.96 -1.71 16.01
C GLU A 559 -27.03 -1.81 14.90
N TYR A 560 -27.61 -0.68 14.50
CA TYR A 560 -28.56 -0.63 13.40
C TYR A 560 -27.84 -0.82 12.06
N GLN A 561 -26.72 -0.14 11.86
CA GLN A 561 -25.87 -0.30 10.69
C GLN A 561 -25.43 -1.77 10.51
N GLU A 562 -24.90 -2.37 11.57
CA GLU A 562 -24.46 -3.76 11.55
C GLU A 562 -25.61 -4.72 11.22
N ARG A 563 -26.80 -4.49 11.78
CA ARG A 563 -27.98 -5.32 11.49
C ARG A 563 -28.40 -5.22 10.03
N ILE A 564 -28.42 -4.02 9.46
CA ILE A 564 -28.79 -3.78 8.07
C ILE A 564 -27.78 -4.46 7.15
N PHE A 565 -26.49 -4.24 7.35
CA PHE A 565 -25.46 -4.87 6.55
C PHE A 565 -25.47 -6.40 6.68
N ASN A 566 -25.68 -6.96 7.86
CA ASN A 566 -25.76 -8.41 8.05
C ASN A 566 -27.02 -9.04 7.46
N SER A 567 -28.00 -8.28 7.06
CA SER A 567 -29.25 -8.80 6.48
C SER A 567 -29.21 -8.97 4.96
N MET A 568 -28.29 -8.30 4.24
CA MET A 568 -28.20 -8.35 2.78
C MET A 568 -27.22 -9.45 2.30
N ASN A 569 -27.53 -10.17 1.26
CA ASN A 569 -26.62 -11.04 0.56
C ASN A 569 -26.23 -10.36 -0.77
N LEU A 570 -25.12 -9.62 -0.78
CA LEU A 570 -24.75 -8.78 -1.91
C LEU A 570 -24.69 -9.57 -3.24
N LEU A 571 -24.19 -10.80 -3.22
CA LEU A 571 -24.12 -11.62 -4.41
C LEU A 571 -25.53 -11.96 -4.97
N GLU A 572 -26.40 -12.53 -4.11
CA GLU A 572 -27.70 -13.06 -4.56
C GLU A 572 -28.74 -11.95 -4.71
N ASP A 573 -28.74 -10.96 -3.80
CA ASP A 573 -29.78 -9.94 -3.77
C ASP A 573 -29.53 -8.78 -4.74
N VAL A 574 -28.26 -8.55 -5.11
CA VAL A 574 -27.86 -7.40 -5.93
C VAL A 574 -27.16 -7.85 -7.20
N ILE A 575 -25.97 -8.41 -7.08
CA ILE A 575 -25.06 -8.60 -8.22
C ILE A 575 -25.63 -9.55 -9.26
N LEU A 576 -26.08 -10.74 -8.87
CA LEU A 576 -26.67 -11.70 -9.81
C LEU A 576 -27.94 -11.16 -10.46
N ARG A 577 -28.72 -10.35 -9.75
CA ARG A 577 -29.88 -9.69 -10.35
C ARG A 577 -29.48 -8.66 -11.40
N MET A 578 -28.48 -7.84 -11.12
CA MET A 578 -28.00 -6.85 -12.09
C MET A 578 -27.40 -7.52 -13.34
N VAL A 579 -26.58 -8.52 -13.17
CA VAL A 579 -25.86 -9.17 -14.29
C VAL A 579 -26.77 -10.15 -15.03
N ASP A 580 -27.45 -11.07 -14.34
CA ASP A 580 -28.20 -12.14 -14.96
C ASP A 580 -29.61 -11.73 -15.38
N GLU A 581 -30.30 -10.88 -14.59
CA GLU A 581 -31.69 -10.49 -14.86
C GLU A 581 -31.77 -9.21 -15.68
N ASP A 582 -30.98 -8.17 -15.34
CA ASP A 582 -31.01 -6.87 -15.99
C ASP A 582 -30.00 -6.73 -17.12
N GLY A 583 -29.04 -7.66 -17.23
CA GLY A 583 -28.04 -7.70 -18.29
C GLY A 583 -26.99 -6.57 -18.19
N TYR A 584 -26.75 -6.06 -16.99
CA TYR A 584 -25.75 -5.05 -16.75
C TYR A 584 -24.35 -5.66 -16.84
N LYS A 585 -23.43 -4.92 -17.45
CA LYS A 585 -22.02 -5.26 -17.51
C LYS A 585 -21.25 -4.34 -16.60
N MET A 586 -20.28 -4.88 -15.87
CA MET A 586 -19.37 -4.07 -15.05
C MET A 586 -17.97 -4.69 -15.00
N ALA A 587 -16.94 -3.86 -14.93
CA ALA A 587 -15.60 -4.32 -14.62
C ALA A 587 -15.40 -4.37 -13.09
N TYR A 588 -15.97 -3.41 -12.37
CA TYR A 588 -15.85 -3.36 -10.91
C TYR A 588 -17.08 -2.76 -10.21
N LEU A 589 -17.15 -3.06 -8.93
CA LEU A 589 -18.03 -2.44 -7.95
C LEU A 589 -17.18 -2.03 -6.74
N LEU A 590 -17.20 -0.75 -6.36
CA LEU A 590 -16.54 -0.23 -5.18
C LEU A 590 -17.55 -0.05 -4.05
N THR A 591 -17.33 -0.72 -2.93
CA THR A 591 -18.15 -0.53 -1.73
C THR A 591 -17.64 0.64 -0.92
N TRP A 592 -18.54 1.53 -0.48
CA TRP A 592 -18.22 2.71 0.30
C TRP A 592 -18.12 2.39 1.80
N THR A 593 -17.38 3.21 2.54
CA THR A 593 -17.32 3.12 3.99
C THR A 593 -18.57 3.65 4.66
N VAL A 594 -18.89 3.15 5.84
CA VAL A 594 -19.99 3.62 6.68
C VAL A 594 -19.45 3.99 8.06
N GLY A 595 -19.25 5.28 8.26
CA GLY A 595 -18.59 5.79 9.46
C GLY A 595 -17.16 5.25 9.54
N SER A 596 -16.73 4.74 10.68
CA SER A 596 -15.40 4.09 10.87
C SER A 596 -15.39 2.60 10.49
N ARG A 597 -16.33 2.13 9.65
CA ARG A 597 -16.47 0.72 9.30
C ARG A 597 -16.38 0.50 7.81
N ASP A 598 -15.49 -0.36 7.40
CA ASP A 598 -15.43 -0.82 6.02
C ASP A 598 -16.71 -1.58 5.68
N THR A 599 -17.36 -1.20 4.60
CA THR A 599 -18.64 -1.78 4.19
C THR A 599 -18.51 -3.28 3.95
N ILE A 600 -17.47 -3.74 3.27
CA ILE A 600 -17.22 -5.18 3.06
C ILE A 600 -16.97 -5.90 4.38
N GLY A 601 -16.26 -5.30 5.32
CA GLY A 601 -16.03 -5.87 6.65
C GLY A 601 -17.30 -6.01 7.49
N CYS A 602 -18.29 -5.17 7.23
CA CYS A 602 -19.61 -5.21 7.86
C CYS A 602 -20.61 -6.00 7.04
N MET A 603 -20.37 -6.14 5.71
CA MET A 603 -21.30 -6.81 4.80
C MET A 603 -21.14 -8.32 4.88
N MET A 604 -22.15 -8.95 5.36
CA MET A 604 -22.85 -10.01 4.72
C MET A 604 -22.03 -11.07 4.07
N ARG A 605 -21.38 -11.89 4.83
CA ARG A 605 -20.81 -13.09 4.24
C ARG A 605 -19.82 -12.73 3.13
N ALA A 606 -18.97 -11.75 3.39
CA ALA A 606 -17.90 -11.37 2.49
C ALA A 606 -17.04 -12.59 2.07
N ASP A 607 -16.89 -13.56 2.98
CA ASP A 607 -16.26 -14.85 2.71
C ASP A 607 -16.97 -15.63 1.58
N LYS A 608 -18.30 -15.68 1.58
CA LYS A 608 -19.06 -16.35 0.52
C LYS A 608 -18.98 -15.61 -0.80
N LEU A 609 -19.11 -14.28 -0.74
CA LEU A 609 -19.02 -13.42 -1.90
C LEU A 609 -17.68 -13.63 -2.62
N MET A 610 -16.58 -13.45 -1.90
CA MET A 610 -15.24 -13.57 -2.46
C MET A 610 -14.86 -14.98 -2.90
N ASN A 611 -15.56 -16.02 -2.43
CA ASN A 611 -15.35 -17.40 -2.86
C ASN A 611 -16.46 -17.92 -3.80
N SER A 612 -17.32 -17.06 -4.32
CA SER A 612 -18.44 -17.43 -5.20
C SER A 612 -18.02 -17.88 -6.60
N GLY A 613 -16.82 -17.51 -7.04
CA GLY A 613 -16.35 -17.72 -8.42
C GLY A 613 -16.66 -16.55 -9.37
N TYR A 614 -17.51 -15.60 -8.96
CA TYR A 614 -17.83 -14.40 -9.73
C TYR A 614 -16.85 -13.23 -9.46
N ILE A 615 -16.10 -13.28 -8.36
CA ILE A 615 -15.27 -12.16 -7.93
C ILE A 615 -13.80 -12.43 -8.24
N ILE A 616 -13.16 -11.44 -8.83
CA ILE A 616 -11.71 -11.40 -9.10
C ILE A 616 -11.02 -10.84 -7.86
N ASP A 617 -10.20 -11.65 -7.20
CA ASP A 617 -9.32 -11.22 -6.12
C ASP A 617 -7.98 -10.68 -6.65
N LEU A 618 -7.13 -10.12 -5.76
CA LEU A 618 -5.85 -9.54 -6.13
C LEU A 618 -4.95 -10.51 -6.92
N ALA A 619 -4.88 -11.77 -6.51
CA ALA A 619 -4.04 -12.77 -7.18
C ALA A 619 -4.53 -13.05 -8.61
N GLN A 620 -5.85 -13.16 -8.79
CA GLN A 620 -6.47 -13.36 -10.09
C GLN A 620 -6.34 -12.12 -10.99
N MET A 621 -6.45 -10.91 -10.42
CA MET A 621 -6.21 -9.67 -11.17
C MET A 621 -4.78 -9.61 -11.69
N LYS A 622 -3.82 -9.99 -10.87
CA LYS A 622 -2.43 -10.10 -11.30
C LYS A 622 -2.25 -11.07 -12.47
N GLU A 623 -2.89 -12.23 -12.43
CA GLU A 623 -2.85 -13.21 -13.55
C GLU A 623 -3.40 -12.62 -14.85
N ILE A 624 -4.49 -11.84 -14.77
CA ILE A 624 -5.07 -11.16 -15.94
C ILE A 624 -4.08 -10.11 -16.47
N LEU A 625 -3.53 -9.26 -15.60
CA LEU A 625 -2.56 -8.23 -15.98
C LEU A 625 -1.28 -8.84 -16.59
N ASP A 626 -0.79 -9.96 -16.05
CA ASP A 626 0.36 -10.67 -16.57
C ASP A 626 0.15 -11.16 -18.02
N SER A 627 -1.09 -11.36 -18.45
CA SER A 627 -1.40 -11.76 -19.82
C SER A 627 -1.17 -10.63 -20.85
N TYR A 628 -1.02 -9.39 -20.39
CA TYR A 628 -0.77 -8.21 -21.23
C TYR A 628 0.71 -7.77 -21.23
N LYS A 629 1.60 -8.51 -20.57
CA LYS A 629 3.05 -8.33 -20.65
C LYS A 629 3.59 -8.92 -21.94
#